data_8c08f4d0cbd0e8e87340316d7bc20b7e
#
_entry.id   8c08f4d0cbd0e8e87340316d7bc20b7e
#
_cell.length_a   1.000
_cell.length_b   1.000
_cell.length_c   1.000
_cell.angle_alpha   90.00
_cell.angle_beta   90.00
_cell.angle_gamma   90.00
#
_symmetry.space_group_name_H-M   'P 1'
#
loop_
_entity.id
_entity.type
_entity.pdbx_description
1 polymer ?
#
loop_
_entity_poly.entity_id
_entity_poly.type
_entity_poly.pdbx_seq_one_letter_code
_entity_poly.pdbx_strand_id
1 'polypeptide(L)'
;MSHEQCVSLVYDVSSSTNECSYSGRTEAKFQEIVKTVKQNSKKTVVNTSKVPDPLVKANAPKESPTDESSKTSVKVPDNLHEDIHKKLDGIITPLKNLTYARQLERKYGKCLSLLRMFGERLRSQKMPITLGVDKLPCPVELMLPSTSIEGYRNQDEFSIGIGADGNPKTVGFFIESLEGASKNVCVSPDNLVIIKNNHKKFVKDFEHYIRNSPLPPNLELGDGGYWKSISMRSNMVGDMMGIIHVNQQGLSEKQIQLEKKNLQEYFEKNGQHYNLKSLYFQENFLSKAENDQSPCELLFGDSCIIEELNGLRFRLSPQSFFPSNTYVAGPLFNALKQLCRVKDSTTVLDIFCGTGPLSLIFSPNVKKCIGFDACSQSIEDAKYNSQLNNMFNTEFIHGRPETVLRDIFTCDYHSDLIAVVNPSKFELSKTAARYLRECKYLKKVIYISAKPRTAVDNFIRLCKPAGPDSYLGKYFVPVFALPVDLCPQTEHYGLIMMFQRL
;
A
#
# COMPACT_ATOMS: atom_id res chain seq x y z
N MET A 1 -27.37 -0.78 9.54
CA MET A 1 -26.50 -1.52 10.45
C MET A 1 -25.31 -0.63 10.75
N SER A 2 -25.06 -0.36 12.02
CA SER A 2 -23.95 0.47 12.47
C SER A 2 -22.62 -0.28 12.29
N HIS A 3 -21.51 0.44 12.31
CA HIS A 3 -20.15 -0.12 12.25
C HIS A 3 -19.91 -1.23 13.29
N GLU A 4 -20.63 -1.18 14.42
CA GLU A 4 -20.63 -2.19 15.48
C GLU A 4 -21.24 -3.52 15.06
N GLN A 5 -22.19 -3.54 14.13
CA GLN A 5 -22.82 -4.77 13.65
C GLN A 5 -21.95 -5.57 12.65
N CYS A 6 -21.04 -4.90 11.93
CA CYS A 6 -20.03 -5.62 11.11
C CYS A 6 -18.98 -6.32 11.98
N VAL A 7 -18.72 -5.80 13.16
CA VAL A 7 -17.74 -6.36 14.08
C VAL A 7 -18.36 -7.42 14.97
N SER A 8 -19.66 -7.29 15.35
CA SER A 8 -20.37 -8.33 16.12
C SER A 8 -20.58 -9.62 15.32
N LEU A 9 -20.67 -9.56 14.00
CA LEU A 9 -20.70 -10.76 13.14
C LEU A 9 -19.38 -11.56 13.16
N VAL A 10 -18.28 -10.94 13.62
CA VAL A 10 -16.98 -11.59 13.79
C VAL A 10 -16.89 -12.34 15.14
N TYR A 11 -17.71 -11.98 16.14
CA TYR A 11 -17.56 -12.47 17.52
C TYR A 11 -18.55 -13.55 17.97
N ASP A 12 -19.56 -13.91 17.18
CA ASP A 12 -20.62 -14.84 17.58
C ASP A 12 -20.35 -16.32 17.25
N VAL A 13 -19.08 -16.73 17.18
CA VAL A 13 -18.66 -18.13 16.91
C VAL A 13 -17.90 -18.73 18.10
N SER A 14 -18.48 -18.63 19.28
CA SER A 14 -17.98 -19.39 20.43
C SER A 14 -19.04 -20.32 21.00
N SER A 15 -19.60 -21.22 20.20
CA SER A 15 -20.19 -22.49 20.70
C SER A 15 -20.86 -23.24 19.54
N SER A 16 -20.19 -24.16 18.92
CA SER A 16 -20.74 -25.46 18.49
C SER A 16 -19.66 -26.30 17.79
N THR A 17 -19.18 -27.27 18.50
CA THR A 17 -18.53 -28.47 17.96
C THR A 17 -19.58 -29.23 17.19
N ASN A 18 -19.50 -29.24 15.85
CA ASN A 18 -19.98 -30.37 15.04
C ASN A 18 -19.36 -30.32 13.64
N GLU A 19 -18.80 -31.45 13.24
CA GLU A 19 -18.22 -31.72 11.94
C GLU A 19 -19.27 -31.54 10.83
N CYS A 20 -19.01 -30.64 9.89
CA CYS A 20 -19.66 -30.69 8.57
C CYS A 20 -18.87 -29.86 7.55
N SER A 21 -18.73 -30.40 6.35
CA SER A 21 -18.05 -29.90 5.13
C SER A 21 -17.78 -28.38 5.08
N TYR A 22 -16.51 -28.04 5.19
CA TYR A 22 -16.00 -26.68 5.38
C TYR A 22 -16.28 -25.69 4.23
N SER A 23 -16.49 -26.17 2.99
CA SER A 23 -16.59 -25.30 1.81
C SER A 23 -17.90 -24.50 1.71
N GLY A 24 -19.04 -25.11 1.95
CA GLY A 24 -20.34 -24.45 1.74
C GLY A 24 -20.70 -23.37 2.78
N ARG A 25 -20.31 -23.57 4.04
CA ARG A 25 -20.56 -22.59 5.12
C ARG A 25 -19.68 -21.36 5.01
N THR A 26 -18.44 -21.54 4.58
CA THR A 26 -17.49 -20.43 4.39
C THR A 26 -17.93 -19.54 3.23
N GLU A 27 -18.39 -20.11 2.13
CA GLU A 27 -18.91 -19.38 0.99
C GLU A 27 -20.17 -18.56 1.35
N ALA A 28 -21.12 -19.15 2.08
CA ALA A 28 -22.31 -18.45 2.53
C ALA A 28 -21.96 -17.22 3.41
N LYS A 29 -21.03 -17.36 4.34
CA LYS A 29 -20.53 -16.25 5.18
C LYS A 29 -19.83 -15.18 4.36
N PHE A 30 -18.99 -15.52 3.39
CA PHE A 30 -18.39 -14.55 2.49
C PHE A 30 -19.42 -13.82 1.63
N GLN A 31 -20.46 -14.51 1.15
CA GLN A 31 -21.57 -13.87 0.41
C GLN A 31 -22.34 -12.87 1.28
N GLU A 32 -22.55 -13.18 2.54
CA GLU A 32 -23.21 -12.29 3.51
C GLU A 32 -22.36 -11.04 3.78
N ILE A 33 -21.06 -11.20 4.01
CA ILE A 33 -20.10 -10.10 4.17
C ILE A 33 -20.10 -9.20 2.92
N VAL A 34 -20.07 -9.77 1.72
CA VAL A 34 -20.08 -9.01 0.46
C VAL A 34 -21.38 -8.26 0.26
N LYS A 35 -22.54 -8.83 0.64
CA LYS A 35 -23.83 -8.12 0.61
C LYS A 35 -23.82 -6.90 1.53
N THR A 36 -23.30 -7.05 2.74
CA THR A 36 -23.19 -5.96 3.72
C THR A 36 -22.27 -4.84 3.23
N VAL A 37 -21.13 -5.18 2.62
CA VAL A 37 -20.21 -4.22 2.01
C VAL A 37 -20.87 -3.43 0.88
N LYS A 38 -21.62 -4.11 -0.03
CA LYS A 38 -22.34 -3.46 -1.14
C LYS A 38 -23.46 -2.53 -0.66
N GLN A 39 -24.14 -2.85 0.44
CA GLN A 39 -25.18 -1.99 1.02
C GLN A 39 -24.59 -0.71 1.65
N ASN A 40 -23.41 -0.81 2.27
CA ASN A 40 -22.72 0.34 2.87
C ASN A 40 -22.12 1.27 1.80
N SER A 41 -21.58 0.74 0.71
CA SER A 41 -21.06 1.56 -0.39
C SER A 41 -22.15 2.37 -1.12
N LYS A 42 -23.40 1.87 -1.19
CA LYS A 42 -24.53 2.61 -1.76
C LYS A 42 -25.02 3.77 -0.88
N LYS A 43 -24.78 3.74 0.44
CA LYS A 43 -25.17 4.82 1.36
C LYS A 43 -24.20 6.01 1.35
N THR A 44 -22.97 5.83 0.92
CA THR A 44 -21.95 6.88 0.87
C THR A 44 -22.04 7.74 -0.41
N VAL A 45 -22.82 7.33 -1.43
CA VAL A 45 -22.93 8.02 -2.74
C VAL A 45 -24.12 8.98 -2.82
N VAL A 46 -24.89 9.18 -1.76
CA VAL A 46 -26.04 10.11 -1.78
C VAL A 46 -25.69 11.38 -1.01
N ASN A 47 -24.93 12.28 -1.65
CA ASN A 47 -25.09 13.74 -1.57
C ASN A 47 -23.98 14.44 -2.38
N THR A 48 -24.15 14.51 -3.70
CA THR A 48 -23.57 15.60 -4.49
C THR A 48 -24.62 16.09 -5.47
N SER A 49 -25.01 17.32 -5.27
CA SER A 49 -26.02 18.06 -6.00
C SER A 49 -25.72 18.14 -7.49
N LYS A 50 -26.76 17.96 -8.29
CA LYS A 50 -26.84 18.20 -9.72
C LYS A 50 -26.46 19.63 -10.07
N VAL A 51 -25.51 19.80 -10.98
CA VAL A 51 -25.31 21.02 -11.76
C VAL A 51 -25.55 20.65 -13.23
N PRO A 52 -26.39 21.41 -13.97
CA PRO A 52 -26.72 21.07 -15.35
C PRO A 52 -25.66 21.55 -16.34
N ASP A 53 -25.40 20.73 -17.37
CA ASP A 53 -24.57 21.07 -18.53
C ASP A 53 -25.16 22.20 -19.36
N PRO A 54 -24.38 23.17 -19.81
CA PRO A 54 -24.77 24.05 -20.89
C PRO A 54 -24.24 23.56 -22.25
N LEU A 55 -25.14 23.22 -23.12
CA LEU A 55 -24.91 23.03 -24.56
C LEU A 55 -24.37 24.32 -25.20
N VAL A 56 -23.16 24.28 -25.72
CA VAL A 56 -22.71 25.26 -26.74
C VAL A 56 -22.19 24.51 -27.95
N LYS A 57 -22.96 24.67 -29.04
CA LYS A 57 -22.55 24.37 -30.41
C LYS A 57 -21.61 25.46 -30.90
N ALA A 58 -20.42 25.12 -31.37
CA ALA A 58 -19.60 26.01 -32.19
C ALA A 58 -19.06 25.28 -33.41
N ASN A 59 -19.23 25.95 -34.56
CA ASN A 59 -18.96 25.50 -35.90
C ASN A 59 -17.47 25.31 -36.19
N ALA A 60 -17.17 24.32 -37.03
CA ALA A 60 -15.87 24.06 -37.62
C ALA A 60 -15.56 25.03 -38.78
N PRO A 61 -14.30 25.47 -38.94
CA PRO A 61 -13.82 26.05 -40.22
C PRO A 61 -13.14 24.97 -41.06
N LYS A 62 -13.31 25.17 -42.39
CA LYS A 62 -12.87 24.30 -43.48
C LYS A 62 -11.36 24.30 -43.66
N GLU A 63 -10.83 23.12 -43.96
CA GLU A 63 -9.47 22.86 -44.41
C GLU A 63 -9.15 23.40 -45.79
N SER A 64 -7.89 23.79 -45.99
CA SER A 64 -7.22 23.83 -47.29
C SER A 64 -5.91 23.04 -47.22
N PRO A 65 -5.50 22.35 -48.29
CA PRO A 65 -4.50 21.29 -48.23
C PRO A 65 -3.09 21.78 -48.57
N THR A 66 -2.07 21.34 -47.88
CA THR A 66 -0.70 21.24 -48.41
C THR A 66 0.14 20.20 -47.70
N ASP A 67 0.73 19.37 -48.54
CA ASP A 67 1.98 18.63 -48.50
C ASP A 67 2.12 17.40 -47.59
N GLU A 68 2.10 16.28 -48.31
CA GLU A 68 2.59 14.95 -47.93
C GLU A 68 4.09 14.96 -47.63
N SER A 69 4.43 14.58 -46.41
CA SER A 69 5.69 13.90 -46.15
C SER A 69 5.42 12.61 -45.38
N SER A 70 5.63 11.50 -46.03
CA SER A 70 5.43 10.14 -45.61
C SER A 70 6.16 9.81 -44.32
N LYS A 71 5.42 9.74 -43.19
CA LYS A 71 5.81 8.96 -42.02
C LYS A 71 4.94 7.71 -42.03
N THR A 72 5.51 6.59 -42.42
CA THR A 72 4.94 5.24 -42.25
C THR A 72 4.76 4.96 -40.77
N SER A 73 3.58 5.26 -40.25
CA SER A 73 3.12 4.73 -38.99
C SER A 73 2.83 3.24 -39.20
N VAL A 74 3.64 2.37 -38.63
CA VAL A 74 3.33 0.95 -38.55
C VAL A 74 2.08 0.83 -37.66
N LYS A 75 0.91 0.61 -38.31
CA LYS A 75 -0.31 0.28 -37.60
C LYS A 75 -0.13 -1.09 -36.95
N VAL A 76 0.01 -1.11 -35.62
CA VAL A 76 -0.05 -2.36 -34.85
C VAL A 76 -1.44 -2.97 -35.07
N PRO A 77 -1.55 -4.26 -35.40
CA PRO A 77 -2.85 -4.92 -35.55
C PRO A 77 -3.67 -4.79 -34.26
N ASP A 78 -4.94 -4.43 -34.35
CA ASP A 78 -5.85 -4.24 -33.20
C ASP A 78 -5.86 -5.48 -32.26
N ASN A 79 -5.73 -6.68 -32.82
CA ASN A 79 -5.65 -7.93 -32.07
C ASN A 79 -4.42 -7.99 -31.13
N LEU A 80 -3.26 -7.50 -31.54
CA LEU A 80 -2.04 -7.52 -30.74
C LEU A 80 -2.14 -6.58 -29.53
N HIS A 81 -2.80 -5.44 -29.71
CA HIS A 81 -3.02 -4.46 -28.65
C HIS A 81 -3.96 -5.05 -27.55
N GLU A 82 -5.03 -5.71 -27.95
CA GLU A 82 -5.96 -6.38 -27.02
C GLU A 82 -5.30 -7.51 -26.23
N ASP A 83 -4.47 -8.31 -26.89
CA ASP A 83 -3.78 -9.44 -26.25
C ASP A 83 -2.73 -8.99 -25.22
N ILE A 84 -2.04 -7.88 -25.47
CA ILE A 84 -1.07 -7.29 -24.54
C ILE A 84 -1.78 -6.77 -23.27
N HIS A 85 -2.91 -6.09 -23.41
CA HIS A 85 -3.69 -5.63 -22.26
C HIS A 85 -4.30 -6.79 -21.47
N LYS A 86 -4.76 -7.87 -22.14
CA LYS A 86 -5.21 -9.11 -21.45
C LYS A 86 -4.06 -9.76 -20.68
N LYS A 87 -2.85 -9.76 -21.24
CA LYS A 87 -1.67 -10.27 -20.54
C LYS A 87 -1.34 -9.44 -19.31
N LEU A 88 -1.35 -8.10 -19.41
CA LEU A 88 -1.16 -7.20 -18.27
C LEU A 88 -2.21 -7.45 -17.18
N ASP A 89 -3.48 -7.57 -17.54
CA ASP A 89 -4.57 -7.89 -16.63
C ASP A 89 -4.35 -9.24 -15.92
N GLY A 90 -3.90 -10.25 -16.67
CA GLY A 90 -3.58 -11.58 -16.10
C GLY A 90 -2.44 -11.54 -15.08
N ILE A 91 -1.50 -10.60 -15.22
CA ILE A 91 -0.38 -10.42 -14.29
C ILE A 91 -0.80 -9.59 -13.06
N ILE A 92 -1.43 -8.43 -13.29
CA ILE A 92 -1.72 -7.45 -12.23
C ILE A 92 -3.02 -7.77 -11.51
N THR A 93 -4.08 -8.16 -12.23
CA THR A 93 -5.43 -8.41 -11.69
C THR A 93 -5.97 -9.80 -12.06
N PRO A 94 -5.23 -10.89 -11.74
CA PRO A 94 -5.57 -12.26 -12.17
C PRO A 94 -6.91 -12.76 -11.66
N LEU A 95 -7.48 -12.14 -10.64
CA LEU A 95 -8.76 -12.54 -10.04
C LEU A 95 -9.95 -11.70 -10.53
N LYS A 96 -9.76 -10.73 -11.46
CA LYS A 96 -10.82 -9.80 -11.86
C LYS A 96 -12.08 -10.46 -12.41
N ASN A 97 -11.94 -11.64 -13.00
CA ASN A 97 -13.07 -12.41 -13.57
C ASN A 97 -13.80 -13.27 -12.55
N LEU A 98 -13.33 -13.34 -11.30
CA LEU A 98 -14.00 -14.03 -10.20
C LEU A 98 -14.92 -13.09 -9.44
N THR A 99 -16.04 -13.61 -8.94
CA THR A 99 -16.85 -12.86 -7.96
C THR A 99 -16.01 -12.53 -6.73
N TYR A 100 -16.30 -11.42 -6.07
CA TYR A 100 -15.50 -11.00 -4.92
C TYR A 100 -15.49 -12.03 -3.78
N ALA A 101 -16.62 -12.72 -3.56
CA ALA A 101 -16.68 -13.82 -2.60
C ALA A 101 -15.70 -14.94 -2.92
N ARG A 102 -15.59 -15.34 -4.21
CA ARG A 102 -14.62 -16.34 -4.66
C ARG A 102 -13.17 -15.87 -4.53
N GLN A 103 -12.92 -14.59 -4.73
CA GLN A 103 -11.59 -14.03 -4.49
C GLN A 103 -11.19 -14.15 -3.01
N LEU A 104 -12.10 -13.79 -2.07
CA LEU A 104 -11.88 -13.92 -0.63
C LEU A 104 -11.67 -15.39 -0.21
N GLU A 105 -12.51 -16.30 -0.69
CA GLU A 105 -12.37 -17.74 -0.41
C GLU A 105 -11.00 -18.27 -0.87
N ARG A 106 -10.59 -17.96 -2.09
CA ARG A 106 -9.30 -18.37 -2.65
C ARG A 106 -8.12 -17.85 -1.83
N LYS A 107 -8.13 -16.57 -1.46
CA LYS A 107 -7.08 -15.96 -0.62
C LYS A 107 -7.09 -16.53 0.80
N TYR A 108 -8.27 -16.78 1.36
CA TYR A 108 -8.41 -17.43 2.66
C TYR A 108 -7.80 -18.83 2.67
N GLY A 109 -8.08 -19.63 1.66
CA GLY A 109 -7.47 -20.96 1.48
C GLY A 109 -5.94 -20.91 1.41
N LYS A 110 -5.37 -19.90 0.71
CA LYS A 110 -3.92 -19.66 0.68
C LYS A 110 -3.37 -19.29 2.06
N CYS A 111 -4.12 -18.46 2.80
CA CYS A 111 -3.73 -18.08 4.17
C CYS A 111 -3.69 -19.30 5.10
N LEU A 112 -4.73 -20.15 5.07
CA LEU A 112 -4.76 -21.38 5.87
C LEU A 112 -3.60 -22.31 5.53
N SER A 113 -3.26 -22.46 4.25
CA SER A 113 -2.12 -23.28 3.80
C SER A 113 -0.78 -22.72 4.34
N LEU A 114 -0.61 -21.39 4.32
CA LEU A 114 0.56 -20.73 4.90
C LEU A 114 0.65 -20.97 6.42
N LEU A 115 -0.46 -20.84 7.14
CA LEU A 115 -0.49 -21.02 8.59
C LEU A 115 -0.26 -22.49 9.00
N ARG A 116 -0.74 -23.47 8.22
CA ARG A 116 -0.39 -24.89 8.41
C ARG A 116 1.11 -25.12 8.25
N MET A 117 1.71 -24.59 7.19
CA MET A 117 3.16 -24.65 6.99
C MET A 117 3.91 -24.00 8.18
N PHE A 118 3.46 -22.86 8.67
CA PHE A 118 4.03 -22.23 9.87
C PHE A 118 3.91 -23.15 11.10
N GLY A 119 2.73 -23.75 11.35
CA GLY A 119 2.52 -24.70 12.43
C GLY A 119 3.44 -25.94 12.34
N GLU A 120 3.63 -26.49 11.13
CA GLU A 120 4.55 -27.61 10.89
C GLU A 120 6.01 -27.23 11.17
N ARG A 121 6.43 -26.02 10.79
CA ARG A 121 7.77 -25.50 11.11
C ARG A 121 7.98 -25.31 12.62
N LEU A 122 6.97 -24.85 13.37
CA LEU A 122 7.02 -24.76 14.82
C LEU A 122 7.20 -26.15 15.46
N ARG A 123 6.44 -27.15 14.99
CA ARG A 123 6.54 -28.51 15.48
C ARG A 123 7.89 -29.15 15.16
N SER A 124 8.39 -29.01 13.93
CA SER A 124 9.68 -29.58 13.51
C SER A 124 10.86 -29.02 14.33
N GLN A 125 10.76 -27.78 14.78
CA GLN A 125 11.74 -27.14 15.65
C GLN A 125 11.46 -27.38 17.15
N LYS A 126 10.56 -28.33 17.49
CA LYS A 126 10.19 -28.69 18.86
C LYS A 126 9.78 -27.48 19.72
N MET A 127 9.09 -26.51 19.11
CA MET A 127 8.58 -25.35 19.84
C MET A 127 7.47 -25.78 20.81
N PRO A 128 7.39 -25.22 22.04
CA PRO A 128 6.37 -25.58 23.02
C PRO A 128 5.02 -24.92 22.69
N ILE A 129 4.48 -25.21 21.51
CA ILE A 129 3.23 -24.64 20.99
C ILE A 129 2.32 -25.81 20.59
N THR A 130 1.13 -25.85 21.17
CA THR A 130 0.10 -26.83 20.82
C THR A 130 -0.60 -26.37 19.55
N LEU A 131 -0.63 -27.25 18.54
CA LEU A 131 -1.38 -27.03 17.31
C LEU A 131 -2.83 -27.49 17.48
N GLY A 132 -3.76 -26.76 16.86
CA GLY A 132 -5.16 -27.18 16.73
C GLY A 132 -5.32 -28.44 15.88
N VAL A 133 -6.55 -28.96 15.82
CA VAL A 133 -6.92 -30.18 15.05
C VAL A 133 -6.52 -30.02 13.57
N ASP A 134 -6.68 -28.84 12.98
CA ASP A 134 -6.33 -28.54 11.58
C ASP A 134 -4.83 -28.22 11.38
N LYS A 135 -3.96 -28.50 12.36
CA LYS A 135 -2.53 -28.16 12.38
C LYS A 135 -2.27 -26.65 12.34
N LEU A 136 -3.26 -25.84 12.67
CA LEU A 136 -3.12 -24.39 12.77
C LEU A 136 -2.48 -24.01 14.11
N PRO A 137 -1.59 -23.00 14.12
CA PRO A 137 -0.88 -22.59 15.34
C PRO A 137 -1.75 -21.71 16.27
N CYS A 138 -2.88 -21.20 15.78
CA CYS A 138 -3.84 -20.38 16.52
C CYS A 138 -5.18 -20.34 15.78
N PRO A 139 -6.27 -19.84 16.42
CA PRO A 139 -7.52 -19.52 15.75
C PRO A 139 -7.31 -18.54 14.60
N VAL A 140 -8.04 -18.74 13.48
CA VAL A 140 -7.97 -17.92 12.27
C VAL A 140 -9.36 -17.40 11.95
N GLU A 141 -9.50 -16.09 11.94
CA GLU A 141 -10.74 -15.41 11.56
C GLU A 141 -10.98 -15.43 10.05
N LEU A 142 -12.21 -15.17 9.65
CA LEU A 142 -12.53 -14.96 8.24
C LEU A 142 -11.80 -13.73 7.70
N MET A 143 -11.50 -13.76 6.40
CA MET A 143 -10.78 -12.67 5.75
C MET A 143 -11.58 -11.36 5.83
N LEU A 144 -10.94 -10.32 6.37
CA LEU A 144 -11.48 -8.96 6.39
C LEU A 144 -11.53 -8.42 4.95
N PRO A 145 -12.72 -8.09 4.42
CA PRO A 145 -12.85 -7.61 3.05
C PRO A 145 -12.50 -6.11 2.93
N SER A 146 -12.12 -5.70 1.73
CA SER A 146 -12.08 -4.28 1.37
C SER A 146 -13.49 -3.76 1.06
N THR A 147 -13.78 -2.51 1.42
CA THR A 147 -15.07 -1.86 1.13
C THR A 147 -15.16 -1.35 -0.32
N SER A 148 -14.03 -1.25 -1.03
CA SER A 148 -13.96 -1.03 -2.47
C SER A 148 -13.03 -2.05 -3.11
N ILE A 149 -13.39 -2.54 -4.31
CA ILE A 149 -12.62 -3.52 -5.06
C ILE A 149 -12.06 -2.98 -6.38
N GLU A 150 -12.45 -1.75 -6.74
CA GLU A 150 -12.00 -1.04 -7.94
C GLU A 150 -11.58 0.38 -7.58
N GLY A 151 -10.62 0.95 -8.31
CA GLY A 151 -10.12 2.29 -8.08
C GLY A 151 -9.67 2.56 -6.64
N TYR A 152 -9.26 1.53 -5.92
CA TYR A 152 -8.95 1.63 -4.49
C TYR A 152 -7.52 2.10 -4.22
N ARG A 153 -6.62 1.98 -5.19
CA ARG A 153 -5.23 2.37 -5.01
C ARG A 153 -5.12 3.89 -4.92
N ASN A 154 -4.57 4.35 -3.81
CA ASN A 154 -4.32 5.77 -3.57
C ASN A 154 -2.88 6.19 -3.89
N GLN A 155 -2.01 5.23 -4.25
CA GLN A 155 -0.64 5.45 -4.67
C GLN A 155 -0.27 4.47 -5.78
N ASP A 156 0.27 5.01 -6.90
CA ASP A 156 0.73 4.25 -8.04
C ASP A 156 2.08 4.78 -8.52
N GLU A 157 2.85 3.91 -9.16
CA GLU A 157 4.11 4.23 -9.82
C GLU A 157 4.12 3.57 -11.19
N PHE A 158 4.50 4.32 -12.23
CA PHE A 158 4.54 3.87 -13.61
C PHE A 158 5.93 4.12 -14.20
N SER A 159 6.42 3.12 -14.91
CA SER A 159 7.67 3.20 -15.64
C SER A 159 7.48 3.80 -17.03
N ILE A 160 8.58 4.23 -17.64
CA ILE A 160 8.62 4.70 -19.03
C ILE A 160 9.41 3.69 -19.83
N GLY A 161 8.89 3.27 -20.97
CA GLY A 161 9.54 2.24 -21.78
C GLY A 161 9.00 2.14 -23.20
N ILE A 162 9.51 1.17 -23.95
CA ILE A 162 9.06 0.91 -25.32
C ILE A 162 7.67 0.29 -25.27
N GLY A 163 6.71 0.96 -25.89
CA GLY A 163 5.34 0.48 -26.02
C GLY A 163 5.17 -0.57 -27.12
N ALA A 164 3.97 -1.14 -27.19
CA ALA A 164 3.59 -2.07 -28.27
C ALA A 164 3.63 -1.43 -29.65
N ASP A 165 3.45 -0.11 -29.72
CA ASP A 165 3.56 0.74 -30.92
C ASP A 165 5.02 1.04 -31.30
N GLY A 166 6.00 0.51 -30.57
CA GLY A 166 7.41 0.79 -30.72
C GLY A 166 7.86 2.16 -30.20
N ASN A 167 6.96 2.98 -29.66
CA ASN A 167 7.31 4.28 -29.10
C ASN A 167 8.07 4.10 -27.77
N PRO A 168 9.29 4.66 -27.63
CA PRO A 168 10.11 4.46 -26.41
C PRO A 168 9.60 5.29 -25.21
N LYS A 169 8.59 6.11 -25.37
CA LYS A 169 8.03 7.00 -24.35
C LYS A 169 6.62 6.61 -23.93
N THR A 170 6.34 5.33 -23.88
CA THR A 170 5.07 4.81 -23.33
C THR A 170 5.16 4.73 -21.81
N VAL A 171 4.11 5.18 -21.13
CA VAL A 171 4.02 5.23 -19.67
C VAL A 171 3.10 4.13 -19.16
N GLY A 172 3.62 3.23 -18.31
CA GLY A 172 2.82 2.11 -17.81
C GLY A 172 3.59 1.08 -17.02
N PHE A 173 3.25 -0.19 -17.22
CA PHE A 173 3.87 -1.34 -16.58
C PHE A 173 4.64 -2.19 -17.58
N PHE A 174 5.79 -2.69 -17.18
CA PHE A 174 6.53 -3.66 -18.00
C PHE A 174 5.92 -5.05 -17.91
N ILE A 175 5.76 -5.69 -19.08
CA ILE A 175 5.46 -7.11 -19.23
C ILE A 175 6.48 -7.76 -20.16
N GLU A 176 6.69 -9.06 -20.01
CA GLU A 176 7.49 -9.82 -20.97
C GLU A 176 6.83 -9.84 -22.35
N SER A 177 7.59 -9.66 -23.42
CA SER A 177 7.09 -9.70 -24.80
C SER A 177 6.35 -11.02 -25.10
N LEU A 178 5.34 -10.96 -26.00
CA LEU A 178 4.59 -12.14 -26.47
C LEU A 178 5.39 -13.03 -27.42
N GLU A 179 6.37 -12.48 -28.13
CA GLU A 179 7.06 -13.14 -29.24
C GLU A 179 8.42 -13.75 -28.88
N GLY A 180 8.73 -13.94 -27.60
CA GLY A 180 10.02 -14.48 -27.17
C GLY A 180 11.21 -13.54 -27.44
N ALA A 181 10.95 -12.30 -27.86
CA ALA A 181 11.97 -11.26 -27.92
C ALA A 181 12.42 -10.91 -26.51
N SER A 182 13.74 -10.80 -26.31
CA SER A 182 14.35 -10.55 -24.98
C SER A 182 14.06 -9.18 -24.37
N LYS A 183 13.07 -8.41 -24.88
CA LYS A 183 12.77 -7.05 -24.43
C LYS A 183 11.37 -6.97 -23.83
N ASN A 184 11.29 -6.40 -22.64
CA ASN A 184 10.03 -6.06 -21.99
C ASN A 184 9.29 -4.96 -22.77
N VAL A 185 7.95 -5.06 -22.83
CA VAL A 185 7.07 -4.06 -23.44
C VAL A 185 6.38 -3.27 -22.33
N CYS A 186 6.34 -1.94 -22.47
CA CYS A 186 5.60 -1.05 -21.58
C CYS A 186 4.15 -0.93 -22.01
N VAL A 187 3.20 -1.16 -21.11
CA VAL A 187 1.76 -1.19 -21.40
C VAL A 187 1.02 -0.20 -20.52
N SER A 188 0.19 0.65 -21.13
CA SER A 188 -0.66 1.62 -20.44
C SER A 188 -1.57 0.96 -19.39
N PRO A 189 -1.84 1.62 -18.23
CA PRO A 189 -2.70 1.09 -17.18
C PRO A 189 -4.21 1.20 -17.48
N ASP A 190 -4.62 1.58 -18.67
CA ASP A 190 -6.00 1.96 -19.01
C ASP A 190 -7.05 0.92 -18.59
N ASN A 191 -6.77 -0.36 -18.77
CA ASN A 191 -7.69 -1.48 -18.51
C ASN A 191 -7.63 -1.98 -17.06
N LEU A 192 -6.69 -1.49 -16.26
CA LEU A 192 -6.53 -1.95 -14.87
C LEU A 192 -7.62 -1.35 -13.97
N VAL A 193 -8.55 -2.18 -13.52
CA VAL A 193 -9.71 -1.77 -12.69
C VAL A 193 -9.33 -1.25 -11.30
N ILE A 194 -8.15 -1.60 -10.81
CA ILE A 194 -7.66 -1.21 -9.47
C ILE A 194 -7.10 0.22 -9.42
N ILE A 195 -6.74 0.79 -10.58
CA ILE A 195 -6.17 2.13 -10.70
C ILE A 195 -7.29 3.16 -10.80
N LYS A 196 -7.16 4.28 -10.09
CA LYS A 196 -8.12 5.38 -10.14
C LYS A 196 -8.12 6.09 -11.50
N ASN A 197 -9.26 6.58 -11.93
CA ASN A 197 -9.40 7.25 -13.22
C ASN A 197 -8.58 8.55 -13.32
N ASN A 198 -8.44 9.31 -12.23
CA ASN A 198 -7.58 10.50 -12.22
C ASN A 198 -6.11 10.16 -12.44
N HIS A 199 -5.61 9.04 -11.85
CA HIS A 199 -4.26 8.53 -12.11
C HIS A 199 -4.07 8.17 -13.59
N LYS A 200 -5.02 7.45 -14.20
CA LYS A 200 -4.97 7.10 -15.64
C LYS A 200 -4.93 8.34 -16.53
N LYS A 201 -5.71 9.38 -16.19
CA LYS A 201 -5.69 10.65 -16.94
C LYS A 201 -4.34 11.34 -16.86
N PHE A 202 -3.75 11.41 -15.66
CA PHE A 202 -2.42 11.98 -15.48
C PHE A 202 -1.36 11.21 -16.28
N VAL A 203 -1.40 9.86 -16.27
CA VAL A 203 -0.51 9.03 -17.09
C VAL A 203 -0.59 9.40 -18.56
N LYS A 204 -1.80 9.56 -19.11
CA LYS A 204 -2.01 9.92 -20.52
C LYS A 204 -1.48 11.32 -20.85
N ASP A 205 -1.75 12.29 -19.99
CA ASP A 205 -1.28 13.66 -20.20
C ASP A 205 0.24 13.75 -20.09
N PHE A 206 0.84 13.01 -19.14
CA PHE A 206 2.27 12.94 -19.02
C PHE A 206 2.93 12.23 -20.20
N GLU A 207 2.35 11.10 -20.67
CA GLU A 207 2.81 10.43 -21.88
C GLU A 207 2.76 11.34 -23.10
N HIS A 208 1.66 12.09 -23.26
CA HIS A 208 1.55 13.07 -24.32
C HIS A 208 2.64 14.15 -24.24
N TYR A 209 2.90 14.67 -23.03
CA TYR A 209 3.95 15.67 -22.81
C TYR A 209 5.34 15.13 -23.20
N ILE A 210 5.74 13.98 -22.67
CA ILE A 210 7.08 13.44 -22.95
C ILE A 210 7.27 12.99 -24.40
N ARG A 211 6.22 12.54 -25.09
CA ARG A 211 6.28 12.20 -26.51
C ARG A 211 6.61 13.44 -27.37
N ASN A 212 6.18 14.63 -26.96
CA ASN A 212 6.50 15.90 -27.62
C ASN A 212 7.82 16.54 -27.12
N SER A 213 8.38 16.08 -26.02
CA SER A 213 9.68 16.55 -25.50
C SER A 213 10.84 16.00 -26.36
N PRO A 214 11.90 16.79 -26.63
CA PRO A 214 13.11 16.30 -27.32
C PRO A 214 13.95 15.37 -26.42
N LEU A 215 13.72 15.35 -25.12
CA LEU A 215 14.52 14.56 -24.18
C LEU A 215 14.22 13.06 -24.28
N PRO A 216 15.24 12.19 -24.32
CA PRO A 216 15.05 10.75 -24.44
C PRO A 216 14.56 10.10 -23.14
N PRO A 217 13.87 8.95 -23.20
CA PRO A 217 13.58 8.17 -22.01
C PRO A 217 14.82 7.42 -21.51
N ASN A 218 14.88 7.13 -20.21
CA ASN A 218 15.90 6.29 -19.59
C ASN A 218 15.43 4.82 -19.65
N LEU A 219 15.88 4.09 -20.68
CA LEU A 219 15.45 2.70 -20.95
C LEU A 219 16.32 1.67 -20.23
N GLU A 220 17.62 1.94 -20.09
CA GLU A 220 18.59 1.06 -19.45
C GLU A 220 19.52 1.84 -18.50
N LEU A 221 20.07 1.16 -17.51
CA LEU A 221 21.03 1.76 -16.58
C LEU A 221 22.28 2.21 -17.36
N GLY A 222 22.49 3.52 -17.45
CA GLY A 222 23.68 4.11 -18.09
C GLY A 222 23.50 4.53 -19.54
N ASP A 223 22.29 4.44 -20.13
CA ASP A 223 21.99 4.90 -21.49
C ASP A 223 21.94 6.43 -21.66
N GLY A 224 22.05 7.19 -20.54
CA GLY A 224 22.01 8.65 -20.56
C GLY A 224 20.62 9.26 -20.79
N GLY A 225 19.57 8.45 -20.81
CA GLY A 225 18.20 8.93 -20.97
C GLY A 225 17.69 9.72 -19.75
N TYR A 226 16.72 10.60 -19.97
CA TYR A 226 16.21 11.56 -18.99
C TYR A 226 14.97 11.07 -18.24
N TRP A 227 13.89 10.73 -18.97
CA TRP A 227 12.61 10.33 -18.39
C TRP A 227 12.66 8.93 -17.81
N LYS A 228 12.43 8.76 -16.49
CA LYS A 228 12.57 7.46 -15.81
C LYS A 228 11.25 6.85 -15.41
N SER A 229 10.46 7.54 -14.61
CA SER A 229 9.18 7.05 -14.08
C SER A 229 8.34 8.22 -13.54
N ILE A 230 7.08 7.94 -13.23
CA ILE A 230 6.23 8.84 -12.47
C ILE A 230 5.60 8.11 -11.30
N SER A 231 5.45 8.81 -10.19
CA SER A 231 4.66 8.34 -9.05
C SER A 231 3.52 9.31 -8.79
N MET A 232 2.42 8.81 -8.32
CA MET A 232 1.31 9.66 -7.93
C MET A 232 0.61 9.14 -6.68
N ARG A 233 0.03 10.06 -5.96
CA ARG A 233 -0.78 9.79 -4.77
C ARG A 233 -2.05 10.62 -4.85
N SER A 234 -3.18 10.04 -4.42
CA SER A 234 -4.43 10.78 -4.26
C SER A 234 -5.14 10.41 -2.97
N ASN A 235 -5.82 11.37 -2.37
CA ASN A 235 -6.67 11.15 -1.19
C ASN A 235 -8.07 10.62 -1.60
N MET A 236 -8.94 10.42 -0.59
CA MET A 236 -10.30 9.92 -0.81
C MET A 236 -11.22 10.93 -1.53
N VAL A 237 -10.95 12.23 -1.42
CA VAL A 237 -11.73 13.27 -2.12
C VAL A 237 -11.23 13.53 -3.54
N GLY A 238 -10.12 12.90 -3.95
CA GLY A 238 -9.60 12.94 -5.31
C GLY A 238 -8.50 13.97 -5.54
N ASP A 239 -8.04 14.73 -4.53
CA ASP A 239 -6.86 15.58 -4.66
C ASP A 239 -5.64 14.72 -4.96
N MET A 240 -4.82 15.13 -5.90
CA MET A 240 -3.70 14.34 -6.40
C MET A 240 -2.39 15.10 -6.31
N MET A 241 -1.33 14.36 -5.97
CA MET A 241 0.06 14.77 -6.01
C MET A 241 0.79 13.91 -7.01
N GLY A 242 1.52 14.52 -7.95
CA GLY A 242 2.38 13.84 -8.91
C GLY A 242 3.85 14.06 -8.58
N ILE A 243 4.69 13.06 -8.87
CA ILE A 243 6.15 13.15 -8.75
C ILE A 243 6.75 12.62 -10.05
N ILE A 244 7.54 13.46 -10.73
CA ILE A 244 8.25 13.10 -11.95
C ILE A 244 9.68 12.73 -11.58
N HIS A 245 10.08 11.51 -11.89
CA HIS A 245 11.43 11.00 -11.64
C HIS A 245 12.26 11.08 -12.90
N VAL A 246 13.41 11.72 -12.82
CA VAL A 246 14.31 11.92 -13.95
C VAL A 246 15.73 11.52 -13.62
N ASN A 247 16.51 11.27 -14.68
CA ASN A 247 17.94 11.09 -14.64
C ASN A 247 18.59 12.27 -15.38
N GLN A 248 19.38 13.09 -14.69
CA GLN A 248 19.93 14.33 -15.26
C GLN A 248 21.25 14.15 -16.00
N GLN A 249 21.72 12.96 -16.22
CA GLN A 249 23.02 12.73 -16.86
C GLN A 249 23.08 13.42 -18.23
N GLY A 250 24.04 14.31 -18.40
CA GLY A 250 24.34 14.96 -19.67
C GLY A 250 23.61 16.28 -19.96
N LEU A 251 22.69 16.73 -19.09
CA LEU A 251 22.03 18.04 -19.25
C LEU A 251 22.74 19.15 -18.43
N SER A 252 22.78 20.34 -19.00
CA SER A 252 23.20 21.53 -18.28
C SER A 252 22.10 22.01 -17.32
N GLU A 253 22.47 22.70 -16.26
CA GLU A 253 21.53 23.29 -15.28
C GLU A 253 20.47 24.16 -15.98
N LYS A 254 20.86 24.93 -16.99
CA LYS A 254 19.92 25.76 -17.78
C LYS A 254 18.84 24.92 -18.49
N GLN A 255 19.21 23.78 -19.04
CA GLN A 255 18.25 22.87 -19.70
C GLN A 255 17.30 22.25 -18.68
N ILE A 256 17.81 21.87 -17.52
CA ILE A 256 17.02 21.31 -16.43
C ILE A 256 16.00 22.35 -15.94
N GLN A 257 16.43 23.59 -15.67
CA GLN A 257 15.54 24.67 -15.22
C GLN A 257 14.47 25.00 -16.29
N LEU A 258 14.85 24.98 -17.56
CA LEU A 258 13.89 25.16 -18.65
C LEU A 258 12.84 24.04 -18.66
N GLU A 259 13.26 22.78 -18.48
CA GLU A 259 12.32 21.65 -18.49
C GLU A 259 11.41 21.69 -17.24
N LYS A 260 11.92 22.05 -16.07
CA LYS A 260 11.09 22.27 -14.86
C LYS A 260 10.02 23.33 -15.12
N LYS A 261 10.39 24.44 -15.75
CA LYS A 261 9.43 25.48 -16.11
C LYS A 261 8.38 25.01 -17.13
N ASN A 262 8.78 24.27 -18.16
CA ASN A 262 7.86 23.71 -19.14
C ASN A 262 6.86 22.73 -18.51
N LEU A 263 7.32 21.86 -17.61
CA LEU A 263 6.48 20.97 -16.83
C LEU A 263 5.48 21.72 -15.97
N GLN A 264 5.95 22.75 -15.25
CA GLN A 264 5.11 23.60 -14.43
C GLN A 264 3.99 24.23 -15.27
N GLU A 265 4.34 24.96 -16.34
CA GLU A 265 3.37 25.66 -17.22
C GLU A 265 2.36 24.68 -17.84
N TYR A 266 2.83 23.50 -18.28
CA TYR A 266 1.96 22.50 -18.88
C TYR A 266 0.96 21.94 -17.87
N PHE A 267 1.39 21.52 -16.69
CA PHE A 267 0.53 20.85 -15.71
C PHE A 267 -0.30 21.80 -14.85
N GLU A 268 0.10 23.05 -14.67
CA GLU A 268 -0.76 24.09 -14.09
C GLU A 268 -2.00 24.30 -14.97
N LYS A 269 -1.83 24.26 -16.30
CA LYS A 269 -2.93 24.41 -17.26
C LYS A 269 -3.80 23.16 -17.38
N ASN A 270 -3.20 21.98 -17.48
CA ASN A 270 -3.91 20.73 -17.81
C ASN A 270 -4.28 19.91 -16.58
N GLY A 271 -3.55 20.04 -15.46
CA GLY A 271 -3.73 19.22 -14.27
C GLY A 271 -5.06 19.38 -13.53
N GLN A 272 -5.77 20.48 -13.77
CA GLN A 272 -7.07 20.76 -13.14
C GLN A 272 -8.15 19.73 -13.49
N HIS A 273 -8.09 19.13 -14.70
CA HIS A 273 -9.07 18.14 -15.17
C HIS A 273 -9.09 16.83 -14.38
N TYR A 274 -8.03 16.55 -13.62
CA TYR A 274 -7.91 15.38 -12.75
C TYR A 274 -7.49 15.72 -11.32
N ASN A 275 -7.69 16.98 -10.92
CA ASN A 275 -7.51 17.50 -9.59
C ASN A 275 -6.05 17.38 -9.07
N LEU A 276 -5.08 17.69 -9.92
CA LEU A 276 -3.67 17.76 -9.56
C LEU A 276 -3.44 18.98 -8.67
N LYS A 277 -3.17 18.76 -7.38
CA LYS A 277 -2.94 19.80 -6.37
C LYS A 277 -1.48 20.19 -6.25
N SER A 278 -0.57 19.26 -6.56
CA SER A 278 0.86 19.51 -6.53
C SER A 278 1.62 18.63 -7.50
N LEU A 279 2.69 19.17 -8.05
CA LEU A 279 3.63 18.46 -8.89
C LEU A 279 5.03 18.62 -8.33
N TYR A 280 5.70 17.49 -8.19
CA TYR A 280 7.07 17.40 -7.72
C TYR A 280 8.00 16.90 -8.81
N PHE A 281 9.25 17.29 -8.70
CA PHE A 281 10.35 16.87 -9.52
C PHE A 281 11.40 16.21 -8.62
N GLN A 282 11.87 15.01 -9.02
CA GLN A 282 12.89 14.29 -8.27
C GLN A 282 13.97 13.75 -9.19
N GLU A 283 15.19 14.17 -8.89
CA GLU A 283 16.37 13.65 -9.54
C GLU A 283 16.81 12.35 -8.89
N ASN A 284 16.95 11.31 -9.70
CA ASN A 284 17.49 10.04 -9.22
C ASN A 284 18.98 9.99 -9.54
N PHE A 285 19.83 10.23 -8.55
CA PHE A 285 21.25 9.96 -8.68
C PHE A 285 21.50 8.45 -8.66
N LEU A 286 22.44 7.96 -9.48
CA LEU A 286 22.84 6.55 -9.56
C LEU A 286 23.59 6.05 -8.29
N SER A 287 23.51 6.74 -7.15
CA SER A 287 24.18 6.31 -5.93
C SER A 287 23.47 5.11 -5.32
N LYS A 288 24.20 4.02 -5.15
CA LYS A 288 23.77 2.75 -4.55
C LYS A 288 23.45 2.82 -3.04
N ALA A 289 23.43 3.99 -2.43
CA ALA A 289 23.09 4.13 -1.01
C ALA A 289 21.57 4.08 -0.86
N GLU A 290 21.04 2.95 -0.46
CA GLU A 290 19.60 2.63 -0.27
C GLU A 290 18.84 3.57 0.69
N ASN A 291 19.50 4.52 1.34
CA ASN A 291 18.94 5.39 2.37
C ASN A 291 18.86 6.87 1.98
N ASP A 292 19.43 7.28 0.86
CA ASP A 292 19.45 8.68 0.44
C ASP A 292 18.43 8.87 -0.69
N GLN A 293 17.16 9.09 -0.31
CA GLN A 293 16.15 9.54 -1.25
C GLN A 293 16.52 10.97 -1.63
N SER A 294 16.85 11.19 -2.90
CA SER A 294 17.04 12.55 -3.42
C SER A 294 15.86 13.43 -3.05
N PRO A 295 16.06 14.68 -2.68
CA PRO A 295 14.98 15.59 -2.31
C PRO A 295 13.98 15.73 -3.46
N CYS A 296 12.70 15.82 -3.12
CA CYS A 296 11.64 16.18 -4.05
C CYS A 296 11.52 17.71 -4.08
N GLU A 297 11.69 18.32 -5.26
CA GLU A 297 11.48 19.74 -5.48
C GLU A 297 10.04 20.00 -5.89
N LEU A 298 9.35 20.90 -5.21
CA LEU A 298 7.99 21.30 -5.56
C LEU A 298 8.03 22.23 -6.78
N LEU A 299 7.42 21.83 -7.89
CA LEU A 299 7.28 22.66 -9.08
C LEU A 299 6.11 23.65 -8.94
N PHE A 300 4.96 23.17 -8.46
CA PHE A 300 3.81 24.03 -8.16
C PHE A 300 2.83 23.36 -7.17
N GLY A 301 1.95 24.17 -6.60
CA GLY A 301 0.82 23.75 -5.78
C GLY A 301 1.15 23.54 -4.30
N ASP A 302 0.37 22.70 -3.63
CA ASP A 302 0.49 22.48 -2.20
C ASP A 302 1.64 21.52 -1.87
N SER A 303 2.35 21.76 -0.75
CA SER A 303 3.46 20.91 -0.32
C SER A 303 3.03 19.53 0.19
N CYS A 304 1.74 19.27 0.30
CA CYS A 304 1.19 18.00 0.80
C CYS A 304 -0.28 17.85 0.36
N ILE A 305 -0.81 16.64 0.45
CA ILE A 305 -2.24 16.38 0.41
C ILE A 305 -2.74 15.94 1.79
N ILE A 306 -4.00 16.18 2.08
CA ILE A 306 -4.63 15.75 3.34
C ILE A 306 -5.52 14.55 3.06
N GLU A 307 -5.24 13.44 3.72
CA GLU A 307 -6.09 12.24 3.68
C GLU A 307 -6.94 12.18 4.96
N GLU A 308 -8.13 11.62 4.86
CA GLU A 308 -9.00 11.38 6.01
C GLU A 308 -9.20 9.87 6.25
N LEU A 309 -8.96 9.43 7.48
CA LEU A 309 -9.08 8.02 7.87
C LEU A 309 -9.65 7.92 9.29
N ASN A 310 -10.81 7.24 9.46
CA ASN A 310 -11.48 7.08 10.74
C ASN A 310 -11.77 8.42 11.48
N GLY A 311 -12.09 9.48 10.73
CA GLY A 311 -12.35 10.82 11.27
C GLY A 311 -11.10 11.59 11.70
N LEU A 312 -9.89 11.06 11.43
CA LEU A 312 -8.62 11.74 11.66
C LEU A 312 -8.04 12.23 10.33
N ARG A 313 -7.36 13.38 10.37
CA ARG A 313 -6.75 14.01 9.21
C ARG A 313 -5.26 13.76 9.18
N PHE A 314 -4.72 13.39 8.02
CA PHE A 314 -3.32 13.04 7.83
C PHE A 314 -2.70 13.87 6.71
N ARG A 315 -1.71 14.67 7.05
CA ARG A 315 -0.81 15.28 6.07
C ARG A 315 0.04 14.17 5.44
N LEU A 316 0.09 14.14 4.13
CA LEU A 316 0.89 13.21 3.34
C LEU A 316 1.82 14.00 2.43
N SER A 317 3.11 13.96 2.73
CA SER A 317 4.19 14.54 1.91
C SER A 317 4.62 13.56 0.81
N PRO A 318 5.39 13.98 -0.20
CA PRO A 318 5.75 13.14 -1.36
C PRO A 318 6.39 11.80 -0.97
N GLN A 319 7.32 11.81 -0.03
CA GLN A 319 8.12 10.65 0.36
C GLN A 319 7.54 9.87 1.55
N SER A 320 6.49 10.38 2.19
CA SER A 320 5.93 9.74 3.39
C SER A 320 5.15 8.46 3.05
N PHE A 321 5.19 7.51 3.99
CA PHE A 321 4.43 6.27 3.84
C PHE A 321 3.01 6.40 4.43
N PHE A 322 2.02 5.92 3.67
CA PHE A 322 0.64 5.75 4.10
C PHE A 322 0.04 4.50 3.44
N PRO A 323 -0.94 3.80 4.06
CA PRO A 323 -1.57 2.62 3.46
C PRO A 323 -2.14 2.90 2.07
N SER A 324 -1.79 2.07 1.07
CA SER A 324 -2.16 2.27 -0.33
C SER A 324 -3.63 1.96 -0.65
N ASN A 325 -4.38 1.38 0.29
CA ASN A 325 -5.82 1.12 0.19
C ASN A 325 -6.52 1.65 1.45
N THR A 326 -6.98 2.89 1.40
CA THR A 326 -7.67 3.57 2.50
C THR A 326 -9.00 2.89 2.83
N TYR A 327 -9.66 2.25 1.85
CA TYR A 327 -10.95 1.56 2.03
C TYR A 327 -10.89 0.35 2.96
N VAL A 328 -9.74 -0.29 3.06
CA VAL A 328 -9.53 -1.41 4.00
C VAL A 328 -8.75 -0.99 5.24
N ALA A 329 -7.95 0.08 5.17
CA ALA A 329 -7.14 0.54 6.29
C ALA A 329 -8.00 0.96 7.49
N GLY A 330 -9.11 1.66 7.27
CA GLY A 330 -10.04 2.06 8.32
C GLY A 330 -10.63 0.87 9.09
N PRO A 331 -11.32 -0.07 8.43
CA PRO A 331 -11.80 -1.31 9.05
C PRO A 331 -10.70 -2.11 9.74
N LEU A 332 -9.53 -2.22 9.11
CA LEU A 332 -8.37 -2.92 9.67
C LEU A 332 -7.92 -2.30 11.00
N PHE A 333 -7.75 -0.99 11.06
CA PHE A 333 -7.28 -0.30 12.26
C PHE A 333 -8.30 -0.34 13.39
N ASN A 334 -9.60 -0.31 13.07
CA ASN A 334 -10.66 -0.52 14.05
C ASN A 334 -10.64 -1.95 14.63
N ALA A 335 -10.44 -2.96 13.76
CA ALA A 335 -10.28 -4.35 14.21
C ALA A 335 -9.06 -4.51 15.13
N LEU A 336 -7.91 -3.90 14.78
CA LEU A 336 -6.72 -3.90 15.62
C LEU A 336 -6.95 -3.28 16.99
N LYS A 337 -7.64 -2.13 17.05
CA LYS A 337 -7.97 -1.47 18.32
C LYS A 337 -8.76 -2.38 19.25
N GLN A 338 -9.73 -3.13 18.71
CA GLN A 338 -10.52 -4.10 19.49
C GLN A 338 -9.70 -5.31 19.92
N LEU A 339 -8.91 -5.89 19.00
CA LEU A 339 -8.08 -7.07 19.25
C LEU A 339 -7.00 -6.81 20.30
N CYS A 340 -6.39 -5.63 20.28
CA CYS A 340 -5.32 -5.27 21.22
C CYS A 340 -5.80 -5.21 22.68
N ARG A 341 -7.10 -4.90 22.92
CA ARG A 341 -7.68 -4.73 24.26
C ARG A 341 -6.79 -3.84 25.12
N VAL A 342 -6.43 -2.67 24.56
CA VAL A 342 -5.60 -1.68 25.25
C VAL A 342 -6.35 -1.07 26.44
N LYS A 343 -5.61 -0.52 27.39
CA LYS A 343 -6.13 0.17 28.59
C LYS A 343 -5.45 1.53 28.69
N ASP A 344 -6.00 2.43 29.50
CA ASP A 344 -5.41 3.74 29.78
C ASP A 344 -4.00 3.67 30.40
N SER A 345 -3.61 2.51 30.96
CA SER A 345 -2.26 2.23 31.46
C SER A 345 -1.31 1.69 30.38
N THR A 346 -1.80 1.32 29.20
CA THR A 346 -1.02 0.67 28.14
C THR A 346 -0.14 1.68 27.41
N THR A 347 1.11 1.32 27.16
CA THR A 347 1.96 2.01 26.18
C THR A 347 2.05 1.16 24.90
N VAL A 348 1.80 1.78 23.75
CA VAL A 348 1.88 1.13 22.43
C VAL A 348 3.15 1.58 21.73
N LEU A 349 3.96 0.60 21.29
CA LEU A 349 5.10 0.81 20.40
C LEU A 349 4.62 0.55 18.97
N ASP A 350 4.60 1.60 18.12
CA ASP A 350 4.22 1.53 16.71
C ASP A 350 5.49 1.49 15.85
N ILE A 351 5.88 0.28 15.47
CA ILE A 351 7.15 -0.01 14.77
C ILE A 351 6.90 0.05 13.26
N PHE A 352 7.62 0.90 12.56
CA PHE A 352 7.38 1.33 11.18
C PHE A 352 6.06 2.13 11.09
N CYS A 353 5.96 3.18 11.90
CA CYS A 353 4.72 3.93 12.10
C CYS A 353 4.31 4.77 10.87
N GLY A 354 5.21 5.01 9.90
CA GLY A 354 4.94 5.90 8.78
C GLY A 354 4.50 7.28 9.26
N THR A 355 3.41 7.80 8.72
CA THR A 355 2.81 9.09 9.11
C THR A 355 1.97 9.03 10.39
N GLY A 356 2.07 7.94 11.16
CA GLY A 356 1.47 7.76 12.48
C GLY A 356 0.01 7.31 12.55
N PRO A 357 -0.62 6.71 11.51
CA PRO A 357 -2.06 6.44 11.55
C PRO A 357 -2.47 5.48 12.66
N LEU A 358 -1.70 4.43 12.93
CA LEU A 358 -1.98 3.50 14.03
C LEU A 358 -1.80 4.18 15.39
N SER A 359 -0.69 4.88 15.59
CA SER A 359 -0.43 5.61 16.83
C SER A 359 -1.58 6.57 17.18
N LEU A 360 -2.09 7.33 16.19
CA LEU A 360 -3.17 8.29 16.41
C LEU A 360 -4.52 7.60 16.70
N ILE A 361 -4.81 6.48 16.04
CA ILE A 361 -6.05 5.72 16.29
C ILE A 361 -6.04 5.06 17.67
N PHE A 362 -4.88 4.63 18.18
CA PHE A 362 -4.76 4.08 19.54
C PHE A 362 -4.75 5.16 20.62
N SER A 363 -4.21 6.34 20.33
CA SER A 363 -3.97 7.44 21.27
C SER A 363 -5.12 7.71 22.26
N PRO A 364 -6.41 7.77 21.84
CA PRO A 364 -7.50 8.09 22.79
C PRO A 364 -7.74 7.05 23.90
N ASN A 365 -7.16 5.86 23.80
CA ASN A 365 -7.45 4.72 24.69
C ASN A 365 -6.21 4.12 25.35
N VAL A 366 -5.11 4.87 25.37
CA VAL A 366 -3.82 4.39 25.89
C VAL A 366 -3.11 5.48 26.67
N LYS A 367 -2.19 5.09 27.54
CA LYS A 367 -1.33 6.03 28.25
C LYS A 367 -0.44 6.82 27.29
N LYS A 368 0.18 6.12 26.34
CA LYS A 368 1.13 6.72 25.38
C LYS A 368 1.28 5.84 24.16
N CYS A 369 1.47 6.47 23.00
CA CYS A 369 1.97 5.81 21.81
C CYS A 369 3.37 6.32 21.48
N ILE A 370 4.30 5.41 21.18
CA ILE A 370 5.65 5.71 20.72
C ILE A 370 5.81 5.10 19.33
N GLY A 371 5.75 5.96 18.30
CA GLY A 371 5.94 5.57 16.90
C GLY A 371 7.36 5.84 16.44
N PHE A 372 7.92 4.97 15.62
CA PHE A 372 9.21 5.22 14.99
C PHE A 372 9.30 4.63 13.60
N ASP A 373 10.02 5.36 12.74
CA ASP A 373 10.22 4.99 11.33
C ASP A 373 11.60 5.48 10.86
N ALA A 374 12.16 4.80 9.86
CA ALA A 374 13.44 5.18 9.27
C ALA A 374 13.32 6.33 8.24
N CYS A 375 12.11 6.69 7.82
CA CYS A 375 11.85 7.80 6.92
C CYS A 375 11.63 9.08 7.72
N SER A 376 12.55 10.05 7.62
CA SER A 376 12.47 11.33 8.33
C SER A 376 11.20 12.11 7.98
N GLN A 377 10.85 12.17 6.69
CA GLN A 377 9.64 12.87 6.22
C GLN A 377 8.36 12.26 6.80
N SER A 378 8.29 10.90 6.91
CA SER A 378 7.17 10.24 7.57
C SER A 378 7.04 10.65 9.03
N ILE A 379 8.15 10.78 9.75
CA ILE A 379 8.17 11.20 11.16
C ILE A 379 7.77 12.68 11.32
N GLU A 380 8.20 13.56 10.41
CA GLU A 380 7.75 14.96 10.39
C GLU A 380 6.23 15.04 10.17
N ASP A 381 5.72 14.27 9.22
CA ASP A 381 4.28 14.18 8.98
C ASP A 381 3.55 13.59 10.20
N ALA A 382 4.08 12.56 10.84
CA ALA A 382 3.47 11.97 12.04
C ALA A 382 3.37 12.96 13.19
N LYS A 383 4.41 13.75 13.44
CA LYS A 383 4.41 14.84 14.44
C LYS A 383 3.37 15.91 14.11
N TYR A 384 3.31 16.33 12.86
CA TYR A 384 2.31 17.29 12.39
C TYR A 384 0.89 16.73 12.53
N ASN A 385 0.66 15.47 12.15
CA ASN A 385 -0.62 14.80 12.24
C ASN A 385 -1.10 14.65 13.68
N SER A 386 -0.19 14.42 14.62
CA SER A 386 -0.50 14.42 16.04
C SER A 386 -1.07 15.77 16.49
N GLN A 387 -0.43 16.87 16.14
CA GLN A 387 -0.90 18.23 16.44
C GLN A 387 -2.22 18.55 15.74
N LEU A 388 -2.34 18.20 14.44
CA LEU A 388 -3.54 18.42 13.62
C LEU A 388 -4.79 17.76 14.21
N ASN A 389 -4.62 16.62 14.90
CA ASN A 389 -5.69 15.85 15.53
C ASN A 389 -5.76 16.01 17.06
N ASN A 390 -4.99 16.93 17.66
CA ASN A 390 -4.96 17.17 19.12
C ASN A 390 -4.60 15.93 19.96
N MET A 391 -3.68 15.08 19.45
CA MET A 391 -3.23 13.84 20.10
C MET A 391 -1.86 14.04 20.76
N PHE A 392 -1.83 14.53 22.00
CA PHE A 392 -0.60 14.96 22.70
C PHE A 392 0.11 13.84 23.49
N ASN A 393 -0.48 12.66 23.60
CA ASN A 393 0.13 11.48 24.24
C ASN A 393 0.86 10.58 23.22
N THR A 394 1.27 11.13 22.09
CA THR A 394 2.07 10.45 21.07
C THR A 394 3.48 11.01 21.00
N GLU A 395 4.46 10.17 20.77
CA GLU A 395 5.86 10.52 20.54
C GLU A 395 6.33 9.85 19.25
N PHE A 396 7.03 10.61 18.39
CA PHE A 396 7.52 10.08 17.11
C PHE A 396 9.03 10.28 17.00
N ILE A 397 9.75 9.18 16.75
CA ILE A 397 11.20 9.07 16.76
C ILE A 397 11.68 8.65 15.37
N HIS A 398 12.56 9.46 14.75
CA HIS A 398 13.24 9.06 13.52
C HIS A 398 14.37 8.09 13.87
N GLY A 399 14.34 6.90 13.29
CA GLY A 399 15.39 5.89 13.49
C GLY A 399 14.99 4.50 13.05
N ARG A 400 15.99 3.65 12.89
CA ARG A 400 15.78 2.23 12.59
C ARG A 400 15.29 1.49 13.85
N PRO A 401 14.42 0.46 13.70
CA PRO A 401 13.88 -0.28 14.83
C PRO A 401 14.95 -0.83 15.79
N GLU A 402 16.09 -1.27 15.27
CA GLU A 402 17.19 -1.81 16.08
C GLU A 402 17.76 -0.80 17.07
N THR A 403 17.93 0.43 16.61
CA THR A 403 18.49 1.52 17.43
C THR A 403 17.46 2.00 18.45
N VAL A 404 16.25 2.31 17.97
CA VAL A 404 15.20 2.88 18.83
C VAL A 404 14.73 1.88 19.91
N LEU A 405 14.55 0.60 19.56
CA LEU A 405 14.16 -0.42 20.55
C LEU A 405 15.24 -0.64 21.60
N ARG A 406 16.52 -0.60 21.23
CA ARG A 406 17.61 -0.69 22.22
C ARG A 406 17.49 0.43 23.25
N ASP A 407 17.32 1.66 22.78
CA ASP A 407 17.30 2.84 23.64
C ASP A 407 16.02 2.88 24.52
N ILE A 408 14.86 2.51 23.97
CA ILE A 408 13.61 2.39 24.74
C ILE A 408 13.73 1.34 25.84
N PHE A 409 14.30 0.17 25.55
CA PHE A 409 14.33 -0.93 26.52
C PHE A 409 15.45 -0.84 27.57
N THR A 410 16.38 0.11 27.42
CA THR A 410 17.30 0.48 28.51
C THR A 410 16.63 1.33 29.58
N CYS A 411 15.52 2.01 29.26
CA CYS A 411 14.71 2.75 30.21
C CYS A 411 13.80 1.79 30.99
N ASP A 412 13.66 2.01 32.30
CA ASP A 412 12.78 1.19 33.16
C ASP A 412 11.31 1.51 32.90
N TYR A 413 10.75 0.88 31.87
CA TYR A 413 9.32 0.98 31.56
C TYR A 413 8.52 0.05 32.46
N HIS A 414 7.82 0.59 33.46
CA HIS A 414 6.94 -0.16 34.37
C HIS A 414 5.50 -0.30 33.86
N SER A 415 5.21 0.02 32.59
CA SER A 415 3.87 -0.03 32.02
C SER A 415 3.61 -1.28 31.18
N ASP A 416 2.33 -1.63 31.00
CA ASP A 416 1.88 -2.62 30.03
C ASP A 416 2.32 -2.21 28.62
N LEU A 417 3.28 -2.93 28.04
CA LEU A 417 3.76 -2.68 26.68
C LEU A 417 3.10 -3.62 25.68
N ILE A 418 2.66 -3.03 24.57
CA ILE A 418 2.21 -3.74 23.37
C ILE A 418 3.01 -3.20 22.18
N ALA A 419 3.54 -4.07 21.34
CA ALA A 419 4.18 -3.67 20.09
C ALA A 419 3.28 -3.99 18.90
N VAL A 420 3.11 -3.02 18.00
CA VAL A 420 2.53 -3.20 16.68
C VAL A 420 3.67 -3.08 15.67
N VAL A 421 3.87 -4.10 14.87
CA VAL A 421 4.93 -4.19 13.86
C VAL A 421 4.27 -4.15 12.49
N ASN A 422 4.45 -3.08 11.73
CA ASN A 422 3.79 -2.86 10.43
C ASN A 422 4.81 -2.52 9.33
N PRO A 423 5.68 -3.45 8.94
CA PRO A 423 6.73 -3.19 7.96
C PRO A 423 6.15 -2.95 6.56
N SER A 424 6.63 -1.90 5.90
CA SER A 424 6.23 -1.54 4.53
C SER A 424 7.13 -2.16 3.46
N LYS A 425 8.40 -1.75 3.42
CA LYS A 425 9.40 -2.20 2.43
C LYS A 425 10.35 -3.24 2.99
N PHE A 426 10.73 -3.10 4.26
CA PHE A 426 11.75 -3.94 4.92
C PHE A 426 11.08 -4.78 6.01
N GLU A 427 11.45 -6.06 6.07
CA GLU A 427 11.03 -6.94 7.16
C GLU A 427 11.70 -6.55 8.49
N LEU A 428 11.08 -6.95 9.59
CA LEU A 428 11.68 -6.78 10.91
C LEU A 428 13.02 -7.53 10.99
N SER A 429 14.10 -6.83 11.32
CA SER A 429 15.42 -7.43 11.39
C SER A 429 15.54 -8.45 12.52
N LYS A 430 16.55 -9.34 12.42
CA LYS A 430 16.86 -10.31 13.48
C LYS A 430 17.16 -9.62 14.81
N THR A 431 17.86 -8.49 14.76
CA THR A 431 18.22 -7.71 15.95
C THR A 431 16.99 -7.08 16.60
N ALA A 432 16.12 -6.45 15.82
CA ALA A 432 14.87 -5.89 16.35
C ALA A 432 13.96 -6.97 16.96
N ALA A 433 13.82 -8.13 16.28
CA ALA A 433 13.06 -9.26 16.81
C ALA A 433 13.64 -9.78 18.13
N ARG A 434 14.99 -9.76 18.28
CA ARG A 434 15.67 -10.10 19.54
C ARG A 434 15.30 -9.13 20.66
N TYR A 435 15.37 -7.81 20.41
CA TYR A 435 14.99 -6.82 21.42
C TYR A 435 13.54 -6.97 21.89
N LEU A 436 12.60 -7.22 20.96
CA LEU A 436 11.20 -7.51 21.33
C LEU A 436 11.10 -8.74 22.25
N ARG A 437 11.92 -9.76 22.00
CA ARG A 437 11.97 -10.97 22.84
C ARG A 437 12.55 -10.72 24.23
N GLU A 438 13.60 -9.93 24.33
CA GLU A 438 14.34 -9.65 25.56
C GLU A 438 13.58 -8.71 26.50
N CYS A 439 12.70 -7.85 25.96
CA CYS A 439 11.90 -6.94 26.78
C CYS A 439 10.88 -7.67 27.65
N LYS A 440 11.15 -7.75 28.96
CA LYS A 440 10.30 -8.46 29.96
C LYS A 440 8.89 -7.87 30.12
N TYR A 441 8.71 -6.59 29.85
CA TYR A 441 7.44 -5.85 29.99
C TYR A 441 6.53 -5.97 28.76
N LEU A 442 7.07 -6.38 27.63
CA LEU A 442 6.30 -6.56 26.39
C LEU A 442 5.44 -7.82 26.47
N LYS A 443 4.13 -7.64 26.54
CA LYS A 443 3.16 -8.74 26.70
C LYS A 443 2.60 -9.26 25.38
N LYS A 444 2.42 -8.36 24.41
CA LYS A 444 1.82 -8.68 23.10
C LYS A 444 2.64 -8.09 21.97
N VAL A 445 2.72 -8.82 20.86
CA VAL A 445 3.22 -8.34 19.58
C VAL A 445 2.14 -8.60 18.55
N ILE A 446 1.69 -7.54 17.88
CA ILE A 446 0.80 -7.60 16.74
C ILE A 446 1.64 -7.35 15.49
N TYR A 447 1.72 -8.33 14.61
CA TYR A 447 2.49 -8.24 13.37
C TYR A 447 1.53 -8.14 12.19
N ILE A 448 1.59 -7.02 11.47
CA ILE A 448 0.82 -6.75 10.26
C ILE A 448 1.76 -7.00 9.07
N SER A 449 1.43 -7.92 8.20
CA SER A 449 2.26 -8.20 7.02
C SER A 449 1.44 -8.10 5.73
N ALA A 450 1.90 -7.28 4.79
CA ALA A 450 1.39 -7.26 3.42
C ALA A 450 1.97 -8.40 2.57
N LYS A 451 3.04 -9.07 3.04
CA LYS A 451 3.68 -10.23 2.41
C LYS A 451 3.83 -11.36 3.42
N PRO A 452 2.75 -12.08 3.82
CA PRO A 452 2.78 -13.00 4.93
C PRO A 452 3.80 -14.12 4.82
N ARG A 453 4.13 -14.54 3.60
CA ARG A 453 5.10 -15.63 3.36
C ARG A 453 6.51 -15.24 3.81
N THR A 454 6.94 -14.00 3.60
CA THR A 454 8.25 -13.50 4.04
C THR A 454 8.30 -13.28 5.55
N ALA A 455 7.18 -12.94 6.17
CA ALA A 455 7.08 -12.70 7.61
C ALA A 455 7.19 -13.98 8.47
N VAL A 456 7.00 -15.18 7.90
CA VAL A 456 7.01 -16.45 8.66
C VAL A 456 8.30 -16.65 9.45
N ASP A 457 9.45 -16.22 8.92
CA ASP A 457 10.71 -16.33 9.65
C ASP A 457 10.74 -15.44 10.91
N ASN A 458 10.11 -14.28 10.86
CA ASN A 458 9.94 -13.42 12.03
C ASN A 458 8.96 -14.03 13.04
N PHE A 459 7.88 -14.66 12.57
CA PHE A 459 6.94 -15.39 13.43
C PHE A 459 7.66 -16.51 14.21
N ILE A 460 8.51 -17.27 13.53
CA ILE A 460 9.31 -18.32 14.15
C ILE A 460 10.29 -17.73 15.18
N ARG A 461 10.97 -16.61 14.87
CA ARG A 461 11.86 -15.93 15.81
C ARG A 461 11.16 -15.50 17.09
N LEU A 462 9.93 -14.99 16.99
CA LEU A 462 9.14 -14.62 18.16
C LEU A 462 8.77 -15.84 19.03
N CYS A 463 8.56 -17.00 18.42
CA CYS A 463 8.13 -18.22 19.10
C CYS A 463 9.29 -19.09 19.61
N LYS A 464 10.53 -18.85 19.18
CA LYS A 464 11.67 -19.71 19.48
C LYS A 464 11.98 -19.73 21.01
N PRO A 465 12.12 -20.91 21.66
CA PRO A 465 12.48 -20.98 23.07
C PRO A 465 13.86 -20.34 23.33
N ALA A 466 14.11 -19.94 24.58
CA ALA A 466 15.43 -19.50 25.00
C ALA A 466 16.42 -20.69 24.97
N GLY A 467 17.66 -20.43 24.57
CA GLY A 467 18.72 -21.45 24.53
C GLY A 467 20.10 -20.80 24.48
N PRO A 468 21.19 -21.59 24.64
CA PRO A 468 22.56 -21.04 24.69
C PRO A 468 22.95 -20.19 23.49
N ASP A 469 22.50 -20.60 22.28
CA ASP A 469 22.77 -19.90 21.02
C ASP A 469 21.57 -19.12 20.50
N SER A 470 20.59 -18.82 21.36
CA SER A 470 19.34 -18.22 20.94
C SER A 470 18.94 -17.02 21.80
N TYR A 471 17.80 -16.46 21.50
CA TYR A 471 17.24 -15.28 22.14
C TYR A 471 17.11 -15.45 23.66
N LEU A 472 17.48 -14.42 24.42
CA LEU A 472 17.13 -14.29 25.82
C LEU A 472 15.63 -13.97 25.97
N GLY A 473 15.08 -14.20 27.14
CA GLY A 473 13.67 -13.89 27.45
C GLY A 473 12.66 -14.96 27.04
N LYS A 474 11.47 -14.88 27.61
CA LYS A 474 10.36 -15.80 27.33
C LYS A 474 9.92 -15.67 25.86
N TYR A 475 9.56 -16.77 25.24
CA TYR A 475 9.00 -16.79 23.90
C TYR A 475 7.55 -16.29 23.87
N PHE A 476 7.12 -15.90 22.69
CA PHE A 476 5.72 -15.59 22.41
C PHE A 476 5.02 -16.80 21.78
N VAL A 477 3.72 -16.92 22.01
CA VAL A 477 2.88 -17.90 21.34
C VAL A 477 1.91 -17.19 20.40
N PRO A 478 1.65 -17.72 19.20
CA PRO A 478 0.61 -17.19 18.32
C PRO A 478 -0.76 -17.48 18.94
N VAL A 479 -1.59 -16.48 19.11
CA VAL A 479 -2.90 -16.60 19.75
C VAL A 479 -4.07 -16.25 18.84
N PHE A 480 -3.78 -15.57 17.70
CA PHE A 480 -4.83 -15.13 16.79
C PHE A 480 -4.25 -14.77 15.41
N ALA A 481 -5.02 -15.04 14.35
CA ALA A 481 -4.71 -14.65 13.00
C ALA A 481 -5.93 -14.05 12.30
N LEU A 482 -5.75 -12.89 11.63
CA LEU A 482 -6.77 -12.24 10.81
C LEU A 482 -6.19 -11.96 9.41
N PRO A 483 -6.60 -12.70 8.38
CA PRO A 483 -6.28 -12.34 7.01
C PRO A 483 -7.10 -11.14 6.54
N VAL A 484 -6.49 -10.31 5.67
CA VAL A 484 -7.08 -9.05 5.21
C VAL A 484 -6.92 -8.93 3.69
N ASP A 485 -7.97 -8.58 2.99
CA ASP A 485 -7.89 -8.31 1.55
C ASP A 485 -7.38 -6.88 1.29
N LEU A 486 -6.07 -6.69 1.40
CA LEU A 486 -5.42 -5.40 1.11
C LEU A 486 -5.48 -5.03 -0.38
N CYS A 487 -5.52 -6.02 -1.26
CA CYS A 487 -5.37 -5.86 -2.71
C CYS A 487 -6.45 -6.66 -3.47
N PRO A 488 -7.73 -6.24 -3.46
CA PRO A 488 -8.77 -6.85 -4.29
C PRO A 488 -8.34 -7.05 -5.75
N GLN A 489 -8.92 -8.01 -6.46
CA GLN A 489 -8.62 -8.40 -7.84
C GLN A 489 -7.24 -9.08 -8.04
N THR A 490 -6.38 -9.09 -7.02
CA THR A 490 -5.04 -9.69 -7.08
C THR A 490 -4.95 -10.95 -6.20
N GLU A 491 -3.87 -11.73 -6.35
CA GLU A 491 -3.58 -12.88 -5.49
C GLU A 491 -3.00 -12.50 -4.11
N HIS A 492 -2.71 -11.22 -3.89
CA HIS A 492 -2.09 -10.72 -2.67
C HIS A 492 -3.13 -10.51 -1.56
N TYR A 493 -2.72 -10.77 -0.34
CA TYR A 493 -3.48 -10.52 0.88
C TYR A 493 -2.54 -10.12 2.01
N GLY A 494 -3.07 -9.44 3.00
CA GLY A 494 -2.38 -9.15 4.24
C GLY A 494 -2.72 -10.17 5.32
N LEU A 495 -1.88 -10.26 6.33
CA LEU A 495 -2.10 -11.11 7.50
C LEU A 495 -1.70 -10.36 8.78
N ILE A 496 -2.62 -10.32 9.72
CA ILE A 496 -2.35 -9.89 11.09
C ILE A 496 -2.14 -11.14 11.94
N MET A 497 -1.01 -11.19 12.62
CA MET A 497 -0.73 -12.23 13.61
C MET A 497 -0.58 -11.59 14.99
N MET A 498 -1.32 -12.08 15.96
CA MET A 498 -1.14 -11.68 17.35
C MET A 498 -0.36 -12.74 18.11
N PHE A 499 0.70 -12.31 18.75
CA PHE A 499 1.54 -13.12 19.60
C PHE A 499 1.45 -12.62 21.05
N GLN A 500 1.34 -13.54 21.98
CA GLN A 500 1.25 -13.22 23.41
C GLN A 500 2.31 -13.97 24.19
N ARG A 501 2.84 -13.33 25.20
CA ARG A 501 3.74 -13.95 26.17
C ARG A 501 2.91 -14.54 27.30
N LEU A 502 3.11 -15.83 27.58
CA LEU A 502 2.45 -16.58 28.67
C LEU A 502 3.18 -16.40 30.00
#